data_85590ff9174bcba2680ff6bff3ddce78
#
_entry.id   85590ff9174bcba2680ff6bff3ddce78
#
_cell.length_a   1.000
_cell.length_b   1.000
_cell.length_c   1.000
_cell.angle_alpha   90.00
_cell.angle_beta   90.00
_cell.angle_gamma   90.00
#
_symmetry.space_group_name_H-M   'P 1'
#
loop_
_entity.id
_entity.type
_entity.pdbx_description
1 polymer ?
#
loop_
_entity_poly.entity_id
_entity_poly.type
_entity_poly.pdbx_seq_one_letter_code
_entity_poly.pdbx_strand_id
1 'polypeptide(L)'
;GYNCLLQLVKPQGEEPAQLLVSAGQGDWRAPSEYRIISFADLKEVQEVFGVPESSGIVTQAELKDGKLQLSLLNGSSESVALDAGVKAEDGCVEYSGLHSLQPWDVDEDGVDELLASQRLTQGKTPLADIGVVWKRRADGEGWEALGTTIMTLAPAAQGNTVNDGAEMAAGTILPRRLVVRGGEATFPVFAGKDVEVQNKINKELQTANAGSMKKFFAGQADTAFKVMSAKENLLSVQLICGKTNFVHNYVNINPKTGELIKLSDILNTQDKDLLPLLNVLNTNKKVSIKALPDEWYIEGRNLFLISIVDTREEISGFDLGNLHKFILNKQILE
;
A
#
# COMPACT_ATOMS: atom_id res chain seq x y z
N GLY A 1 12.33 22.32 -14.51
CA GLY A 1 13.43 21.36 -14.65
C GLY A 1 12.86 19.98 -14.91
N TYR A 2 13.55 19.18 -15.70
CA TYR A 2 13.17 17.78 -15.89
C TYR A 2 13.64 16.99 -14.67
N ASN A 3 12.74 16.23 -14.06
CA ASN A 3 13.10 15.25 -13.05
C ASN A 3 13.34 13.92 -13.75
N CYS A 4 14.55 13.39 -13.68
CA CYS A 4 14.88 12.06 -14.15
C CYS A 4 15.03 11.14 -12.94
N LEU A 5 14.27 10.07 -12.91
CA LEU A 5 14.36 9.01 -11.89
C LEU A 5 14.90 7.75 -12.55
N LEU A 6 15.85 7.10 -11.88
CA LEU A 6 16.42 5.83 -12.29
C LEU A 6 16.09 4.77 -11.24
N GLN A 7 15.51 3.67 -11.67
CA GLN A 7 15.15 2.54 -10.81
C GLN A 7 15.63 1.24 -11.43
N LEU A 8 16.11 0.31 -10.60
CA LEU A 8 16.42 -1.03 -11.06
C LEU A 8 15.14 -1.86 -11.10
N VAL A 9 14.99 -2.62 -12.18
CA VAL A 9 13.94 -3.63 -12.36
C VAL A 9 14.63 -4.98 -12.39
N LYS A 10 14.15 -5.91 -11.58
CA LYS A 10 14.63 -7.29 -11.53
C LYS A 10 13.78 -8.16 -12.46
N PRO A 11 14.31 -8.55 -13.63
CA PRO A 11 13.61 -9.42 -14.56
C PRO A 11 13.62 -10.87 -14.07
N GLN A 12 12.83 -11.71 -14.71
CA GLN A 12 12.74 -13.14 -14.41
C GLN A 12 14.03 -13.91 -14.77
N GLY A 13 14.39 -14.87 -13.94
CA GLY A 13 15.48 -15.81 -14.21
C GLY A 13 16.90 -15.24 -14.03
N GLU A 14 17.83 -15.66 -14.89
CA GLU A 14 19.23 -15.22 -14.89
C GLU A 14 19.47 -13.94 -15.71
N GLU A 15 18.40 -13.29 -16.18
CA GLU A 15 18.53 -12.04 -16.92
C GLU A 15 19.16 -10.95 -16.05
N PRO A 16 20.05 -10.12 -16.60
CA PRO A 16 20.61 -9.00 -15.86
C PRO A 16 19.53 -7.99 -15.49
N ALA A 17 19.71 -7.32 -14.35
CA ALA A 17 18.85 -6.25 -13.94
C ALA A 17 18.70 -5.19 -15.03
N GLN A 18 17.49 -4.68 -15.20
CA GLN A 18 17.15 -3.66 -16.17
C GLN A 18 17.07 -2.30 -15.49
N LEU A 19 17.20 -1.23 -16.24
CA LEU A 19 17.08 0.13 -15.73
C LEU A 19 15.80 0.77 -16.25
N LEU A 20 14.88 1.08 -15.35
CA LEU A 20 13.74 1.95 -15.64
C LEU A 20 14.19 3.40 -15.54
N VAL A 21 14.11 4.11 -16.66
CA VAL A 21 14.35 5.54 -16.76
C VAL A 21 13.01 6.23 -16.89
N SER A 22 12.69 7.13 -15.97
CA SER A 22 11.53 8.02 -16.10
C SER A 22 11.98 9.48 -16.20
N ALA A 23 11.43 10.20 -17.17
CA ALA A 23 11.69 11.61 -17.37
C ALA A 23 10.34 12.36 -17.39
N GLY A 24 10.10 13.21 -16.39
CA GLY A 24 8.89 13.99 -16.26
C GLY A 24 9.14 15.48 -16.22
N GLN A 25 8.22 16.27 -16.74
CA GLN A 25 8.32 17.73 -16.74
C GLN A 25 7.91 18.37 -15.40
N GLY A 26 7.61 17.57 -14.37
CA GLY A 26 7.14 18.05 -13.06
C GLY A 26 5.69 18.56 -13.07
N ASP A 27 5.02 18.53 -14.22
CA ASP A 27 3.59 18.80 -14.34
C ASP A 27 2.86 17.45 -14.51
N TRP A 28 1.93 17.16 -13.62
CA TRP A 28 1.13 15.93 -13.66
C TRP A 28 0.28 15.80 -14.95
N ARG A 29 0.11 16.88 -15.69
CA ARG A 29 -0.61 16.91 -16.98
C ARG A 29 0.27 16.52 -18.16
N ALA A 30 1.60 16.64 -18.01
CA ALA A 30 2.51 16.22 -19.04
C ALA A 30 2.79 14.72 -18.87
N PRO A 31 2.65 13.90 -19.92
CA PRO A 31 3.03 12.50 -19.86
C PRO A 31 4.51 12.40 -19.51
N SER A 32 4.83 11.53 -18.55
CA SER A 32 6.22 11.17 -18.27
C SER A 32 6.68 10.17 -19.33
N GLU A 33 7.89 10.35 -19.83
CA GLU A 33 8.53 9.35 -20.70
C GLU A 33 9.11 8.25 -19.82
N TYR A 34 8.83 7.00 -20.18
CA TYR A 34 9.35 5.82 -19.48
C TYR A 34 10.08 4.93 -20.46
N ARG A 35 11.29 4.54 -20.06
CA ARG A 35 12.13 3.60 -20.87
C ARG A 35 12.69 2.54 -19.95
N ILE A 36 12.59 1.28 -20.36
CA ILE A 36 13.31 0.18 -19.73
C ILE A 36 14.50 -0.17 -20.62
N ILE A 37 15.68 -0.08 -20.02
CA ILE A 37 16.94 -0.32 -20.69
C ILE A 37 17.50 -1.64 -20.20
N SER A 38 17.72 -2.59 -21.12
CA SER A 38 18.44 -3.83 -20.84
C SER A 38 19.94 -3.65 -21.04
N PHE A 39 20.73 -4.17 -20.09
CA PHE A 39 22.19 -4.17 -20.15
C PHE A 39 22.76 -5.55 -20.54
N ALA A 40 21.95 -6.47 -21.02
CA ALA A 40 22.39 -7.79 -21.45
C ALA A 40 23.45 -7.71 -22.55
N ASP A 41 23.38 -6.70 -23.42
CA ASP A 41 24.41 -6.32 -24.33
C ASP A 41 24.68 -4.80 -24.21
N LEU A 42 25.86 -4.42 -23.72
CA LEU A 42 26.23 -3.01 -23.51
C LEU A 42 26.24 -2.18 -24.82
N LYS A 43 25.97 -2.81 -25.96
CA LYS A 43 25.93 -2.17 -27.27
C LYS A 43 24.54 -1.84 -27.78
N GLU A 44 23.49 -2.42 -27.22
CA GLU A 44 22.10 -2.17 -27.62
C GLU A 44 21.22 -1.81 -26.42
N VAL A 45 20.73 -0.59 -26.46
CA VAL A 45 19.63 -0.15 -25.61
C VAL A 45 18.34 -0.70 -26.23
N GLN A 46 17.80 -1.78 -25.71
CA GLN A 46 16.49 -2.27 -26.12
C GLN A 46 15.42 -1.63 -25.25
N GLU A 47 14.51 -0.90 -25.90
CA GLU A 47 13.28 -0.42 -25.27
C GLU A 47 12.33 -1.62 -25.13
N VAL A 48 12.12 -2.06 -23.88
CA VAL A 48 11.35 -3.29 -23.60
C VAL A 48 9.88 -3.01 -23.29
N PHE A 49 9.57 -1.75 -22.94
CA PHE A 49 8.20 -1.36 -22.56
C PHE A 49 7.50 -0.65 -23.72
N GLY A 50 6.57 -1.37 -24.34
CA GLY A 50 5.83 -0.94 -25.54
C GLY A 50 4.37 -0.56 -25.28
N VAL A 51 4.03 0.05 -24.14
CA VAL A 51 2.71 0.70 -24.01
C VAL A 51 2.78 1.98 -24.82
N PRO A 52 1.90 2.16 -25.81
CA PRO A 52 1.86 3.41 -26.56
C PRO A 52 1.71 4.58 -25.58
N GLU A 53 2.68 5.46 -25.54
CA GLU A 53 2.72 6.64 -24.66
C GLU A 53 1.47 7.51 -24.75
N SER A 54 0.76 7.43 -25.88
CA SER A 54 -0.42 8.23 -26.18
C SER A 54 -1.74 7.65 -25.70
N SER A 55 -1.83 6.36 -25.35
CA SER A 55 -3.12 5.72 -25.09
C SER A 55 -3.47 5.58 -23.60
N GLY A 56 -2.48 5.65 -22.68
CA GLY A 56 -2.76 5.48 -21.26
C GLY A 56 -3.44 4.14 -20.94
N ILE A 57 -3.98 4.05 -19.73
CA ILE A 57 -4.74 2.87 -19.25
C ILE A 57 -6.22 3.04 -19.53
N VAL A 58 -6.71 4.27 -19.38
CA VAL A 58 -8.12 4.66 -19.54
C VAL A 58 -8.34 5.19 -20.94
N THR A 59 -9.33 4.63 -21.64
CA THR A 59 -9.75 5.06 -22.97
C THR A 59 -10.97 5.96 -22.94
N GLN A 60 -11.78 5.87 -21.87
CA GLN A 60 -12.93 6.73 -21.63
C GLN A 60 -13.17 6.83 -20.12
N ALA A 61 -13.50 8.04 -19.64
CA ALA A 61 -13.88 8.28 -18.25
C ALA A 61 -15.00 9.31 -18.17
N GLU A 62 -16.00 9.01 -17.36
CA GLU A 62 -17.15 9.87 -17.10
C GLU A 62 -17.56 9.76 -15.64
N LEU A 63 -17.93 10.87 -15.01
CA LEU A 63 -18.54 10.87 -13.68
C LEU A 63 -20.06 10.95 -13.83
N LYS A 64 -20.77 9.99 -13.26
CA LYS A 64 -22.22 9.91 -13.29
C LYS A 64 -22.79 9.34 -11.99
N ASP A 65 -23.75 10.03 -11.40
CA ASP A 65 -24.39 9.66 -10.12
C ASP A 65 -23.37 9.40 -9.00
N GLY A 66 -22.31 10.22 -8.92
CA GLY A 66 -21.22 10.08 -7.96
C GLY A 66 -20.32 8.85 -8.18
N LYS A 67 -20.42 8.20 -9.34
CA LYS A 67 -19.59 7.06 -9.73
C LYS A 67 -18.75 7.39 -10.97
N LEU A 68 -17.49 7.04 -10.89
CA LEU A 68 -16.57 7.11 -12.00
C LEU A 68 -16.79 5.89 -12.91
N GLN A 69 -17.27 6.11 -14.13
CA GLN A 69 -17.44 5.10 -15.16
C GLN A 69 -16.22 5.11 -16.06
N LEU A 70 -15.54 3.98 -16.19
CA LEU A 70 -14.27 3.84 -16.89
C LEU A 70 -14.37 2.77 -17.97
N SER A 71 -13.81 3.07 -19.15
CA SER A 71 -13.43 2.06 -20.13
C SER A 71 -11.93 1.98 -20.18
N LEU A 72 -11.38 0.76 -20.11
CA LEU A 72 -9.96 0.51 -20.04
C LEU A 72 -9.41 -0.03 -21.37
N LEU A 73 -8.12 0.12 -21.59
CA LEU A 73 -7.43 -0.30 -22.81
C LEU A 73 -7.59 -1.81 -23.11
N ASN A 74 -7.74 -2.63 -22.09
CA ASN A 74 -7.99 -4.08 -22.21
C ASN A 74 -9.43 -4.42 -22.58
N GLY A 75 -10.29 -3.44 -22.84
CA GLY A 75 -11.71 -3.61 -23.16
C GLY A 75 -12.63 -3.84 -21.97
N SER A 76 -12.12 -3.85 -20.74
CA SER A 76 -12.96 -3.92 -19.54
C SER A 76 -13.58 -2.56 -19.22
N SER A 77 -14.70 -2.60 -18.49
CA SER A 77 -15.37 -1.41 -17.96
C SER A 77 -15.47 -1.54 -16.45
N GLU A 78 -15.17 -0.46 -15.73
CA GLU A 78 -15.20 -0.38 -14.28
C GLU A 78 -16.13 0.74 -13.84
N SER A 79 -16.81 0.54 -12.69
CA SER A 79 -17.64 1.55 -12.05
C SER A 79 -17.17 1.74 -10.61
N VAL A 80 -16.59 2.87 -10.30
CA VAL A 80 -15.96 3.17 -9.03
C VAL A 80 -16.73 4.27 -8.32
N ALA A 81 -17.24 4.00 -7.11
CA ALA A 81 -17.82 5.04 -6.28
C ALA A 81 -16.70 5.98 -5.82
N LEU A 82 -16.90 7.28 -5.96
CA LEU A 82 -16.03 8.26 -5.34
C LEU A 82 -16.43 8.44 -3.87
N ASP A 83 -15.43 8.68 -3.02
CA ASP A 83 -15.67 8.96 -1.62
C ASP A 83 -16.51 10.24 -1.45
N ALA A 84 -17.36 10.27 -0.42
CA ALA A 84 -18.29 11.37 -0.16
C ALA A 84 -17.63 12.76 0.04
N GLY A 85 -16.30 12.77 0.26
CA GLY A 85 -15.51 14.01 0.37
C GLY A 85 -15.08 14.61 -0.97
N VAL A 86 -15.22 13.87 -2.09
CA VAL A 86 -14.87 14.39 -3.43
C VAL A 86 -15.98 15.31 -3.91
N LYS A 87 -15.67 16.60 -3.99
CA LYS A 87 -16.55 17.58 -4.63
C LYS A 87 -16.35 17.50 -6.15
N ALA A 88 -17.11 16.65 -6.79
CA ALA A 88 -17.09 16.48 -8.23
C ALA A 88 -18.52 16.49 -8.75
N GLU A 89 -18.72 17.03 -9.94
CA GLU A 89 -20.02 17.12 -10.61
C GLU A 89 -20.09 16.10 -11.74
N ASP A 90 -21.29 15.62 -12.06
CA ASP A 90 -21.47 14.72 -13.20
C ASP A 90 -20.95 15.35 -14.48
N GLY A 91 -20.24 14.58 -15.29
CA GLY A 91 -19.68 15.05 -16.55
C GLY A 91 -18.33 14.41 -16.92
N CYS A 92 -17.67 15.07 -17.87
CA CYS A 92 -16.39 14.59 -18.40
C CYS A 92 -15.27 14.61 -17.35
N VAL A 93 -14.48 13.57 -17.38
CA VAL A 93 -13.27 13.41 -16.58
C VAL A 93 -12.06 13.52 -17.48
N GLU A 94 -11.10 14.33 -17.08
CA GLU A 94 -9.84 14.51 -17.80
C GLU A 94 -8.83 13.47 -17.36
N TYR A 95 -8.06 12.96 -18.29
CA TYR A 95 -6.93 12.05 -18.02
C TYR A 95 -5.80 12.32 -19.02
N SER A 96 -4.57 12.19 -18.56
CA SER A 96 -3.36 12.33 -19.37
C SER A 96 -2.75 10.97 -19.68
N GLY A 97 -1.53 10.93 -20.19
CA GLY A 97 -0.72 9.71 -20.26
C GLY A 97 -0.36 9.15 -18.87
N LEU A 98 0.53 8.19 -18.82
CA LEU A 98 0.96 7.59 -17.56
C LEU A 98 1.52 8.63 -16.59
N HIS A 99 0.99 8.64 -15.38
CA HIS A 99 1.45 9.49 -14.28
C HIS A 99 2.65 8.89 -13.55
N SER A 100 2.66 7.58 -13.39
CA SER A 100 3.78 6.85 -12.80
C SER A 100 3.93 5.46 -13.40
N LEU A 101 5.17 4.96 -13.40
CA LEU A 101 5.53 3.59 -13.68
C LEU A 101 6.59 3.20 -12.64
N GLN A 102 6.32 2.15 -11.87
CA GLN A 102 7.17 1.73 -10.76
C GLN A 102 7.39 0.22 -10.77
N PRO A 103 8.62 -0.26 -10.59
CA PRO A 103 8.87 -1.67 -10.32
C PRO A 103 8.33 -2.03 -8.94
N TRP A 104 7.69 -3.19 -8.83
CA TRP A 104 7.14 -3.71 -7.60
C TRP A 104 7.05 -5.24 -7.67
N ASP A 105 7.85 -5.93 -6.87
CA ASP A 105 7.72 -7.37 -6.65
C ASP A 105 6.46 -7.63 -5.82
N VAL A 106 5.33 -7.78 -6.51
CA VAL A 106 3.98 -7.77 -5.91
C VAL A 106 3.64 -9.09 -5.24
N ASP A 107 4.30 -10.19 -5.60
CA ASP A 107 4.05 -11.53 -5.09
C ASP A 107 5.27 -12.19 -4.41
N GLU A 108 6.35 -11.43 -4.18
CA GLU A 108 7.61 -11.88 -3.56
C GLU A 108 8.23 -13.11 -4.26
N ASP A 109 8.12 -13.18 -5.56
CA ASP A 109 8.80 -14.22 -6.32
C ASP A 109 10.25 -13.84 -6.70
N GLY A 110 10.67 -12.62 -6.36
CA GLY A 110 11.98 -12.06 -6.63
C GLY A 110 12.07 -11.38 -8.00
N VAL A 111 10.97 -11.31 -8.72
CA VAL A 111 10.81 -10.65 -10.03
C VAL A 111 9.96 -9.41 -9.84
N ASP A 112 10.36 -8.29 -10.43
CA ASP A 112 9.56 -7.07 -10.36
C ASP A 112 8.47 -7.09 -11.46
N GLU A 113 7.23 -6.88 -11.06
CA GLU A 113 6.17 -6.39 -11.91
C GLU A 113 6.30 -4.87 -12.10
N LEU A 114 5.59 -4.34 -13.09
CA LEU A 114 5.50 -2.90 -13.32
C LEU A 114 4.09 -2.40 -12.98
N LEU A 115 4.01 -1.53 -11.99
CA LEU A 115 2.78 -0.80 -11.68
C LEU A 115 2.75 0.51 -12.47
N ALA A 116 1.98 0.53 -13.55
CA ALA A 116 1.66 1.76 -14.28
C ALA A 116 0.43 2.44 -13.67
N SER A 117 0.43 3.75 -13.55
CA SER A 117 -0.72 4.52 -13.05
C SER A 117 -1.01 5.74 -13.91
N GLN A 118 -2.29 6.05 -14.07
CA GLN A 118 -2.82 7.20 -14.79
C GLN A 118 -3.76 7.96 -13.86
N ARG A 119 -3.56 9.27 -13.74
CA ARG A 119 -4.40 10.14 -12.90
C ARG A 119 -5.60 10.64 -13.65
N LEU A 120 -6.75 10.60 -12.99
CA LEU A 120 -8.00 11.17 -13.46
C LEU A 120 -8.34 12.40 -12.64
N THR A 121 -8.81 13.46 -13.33
CA THR A 121 -9.16 14.74 -12.69
C THR A 121 -10.43 15.30 -13.27
N GLN A 122 -11.05 16.20 -12.52
CA GLN A 122 -12.07 17.10 -13.04
C GLN A 122 -11.60 18.54 -12.77
N GLY A 123 -11.18 19.22 -13.82
CA GLY A 123 -10.49 20.49 -13.71
C GLY A 123 -9.19 20.36 -12.92
N LYS A 124 -9.12 20.96 -11.73
CA LYS A 124 -7.95 20.87 -10.84
C LYS A 124 -8.09 19.81 -9.74
N THR A 125 -9.26 19.18 -9.65
CA THR A 125 -9.56 18.22 -8.58
C THR A 125 -9.12 16.82 -9.01
N PRO A 126 -8.16 16.19 -8.35
CA PRO A 126 -7.84 14.80 -8.60
C PRO A 126 -8.96 13.90 -8.06
N LEU A 127 -9.39 12.94 -8.87
CA LEU A 127 -10.49 12.02 -8.54
C LEU A 127 -9.97 10.64 -8.16
N ALA A 128 -9.11 10.06 -9.00
CA ALA A 128 -8.59 8.73 -8.82
C ALA A 128 -7.25 8.53 -9.56
N ASP A 129 -6.47 7.56 -9.11
CA ASP A 129 -5.40 6.95 -9.89
C ASP A 129 -5.85 5.55 -10.33
N ILE A 130 -5.85 5.34 -11.64
CA ILE A 130 -6.13 4.06 -12.25
C ILE A 130 -4.82 3.47 -12.72
N GLY A 131 -4.58 2.21 -12.40
CA GLY A 131 -3.32 1.56 -12.76
C GLY A 131 -3.51 0.17 -13.34
N VAL A 132 -2.43 -0.35 -13.91
CA VAL A 132 -2.33 -1.74 -14.34
C VAL A 132 -1.02 -2.30 -13.79
N VAL A 133 -1.11 -3.51 -13.25
CA VAL A 133 0.06 -4.31 -12.90
C VAL A 133 0.43 -5.14 -14.11
N TRP A 134 1.64 -4.95 -14.61
CA TRP A 134 2.19 -5.66 -15.74
C TRP A 134 3.22 -6.67 -15.27
N LYS A 135 3.06 -7.93 -15.65
CA LYS A 135 4.05 -8.99 -15.44
C LYS A 135 4.75 -9.31 -16.75
N ARG A 136 6.05 -9.59 -16.67
CA ARG A 136 6.79 -10.07 -17.83
C ARG A 136 6.29 -11.45 -18.23
N ARG A 137 6.10 -11.65 -19.52
CA ARG A 137 5.65 -12.94 -20.06
C ARG A 137 6.73 -14.00 -19.88
N ALA A 138 6.30 -15.23 -19.65
CA ALA A 138 7.21 -16.35 -19.42
C ALA A 138 8.13 -16.65 -20.63
N ASP A 139 7.70 -16.26 -21.86
CA ASP A 139 8.50 -16.37 -23.07
C ASP A 139 9.59 -15.28 -23.19
N GLY A 140 9.61 -14.31 -22.26
CA GLY A 140 10.52 -13.16 -22.29
C GLY A 140 10.15 -12.08 -23.32
N GLU A 141 9.11 -12.29 -24.11
CA GLU A 141 8.68 -11.38 -25.17
C GLU A 141 7.54 -10.48 -24.71
N GLY A 142 7.88 -9.39 -24.02
CA GLY A 142 6.94 -8.34 -23.64
C GLY A 142 6.27 -8.54 -22.29
N TRP A 143 5.17 -7.80 -22.06
CA TRP A 143 4.47 -7.69 -20.78
C TRP A 143 3.01 -8.06 -20.97
N GLU A 144 2.42 -8.66 -19.93
CA GLU A 144 0.98 -8.96 -19.87
C GLU A 144 0.34 -8.31 -18.64
N ALA A 145 -0.89 -7.84 -18.77
CA ALA A 145 -1.63 -7.25 -17.67
C ALA A 145 -2.12 -8.34 -16.71
N LEU A 146 -1.68 -8.29 -15.45
CA LEU A 146 -2.20 -9.16 -14.40
C LEU A 146 -3.53 -8.66 -13.87
N GLY A 147 -3.68 -7.35 -13.74
CA GLY A 147 -4.88 -6.76 -13.18
C GLY A 147 -4.87 -5.24 -13.19
N THR A 148 -6.02 -4.66 -12.85
CA THR A 148 -6.25 -3.22 -12.80
C THR A 148 -6.26 -2.76 -11.35
N THR A 149 -5.55 -1.67 -11.05
CA THR A 149 -5.59 -1.01 -9.74
C THR A 149 -6.44 0.24 -9.79
N ILE A 150 -7.19 0.50 -8.73
CA ILE A 150 -8.01 1.68 -8.57
C ILE A 150 -7.73 2.26 -7.19
N MET A 151 -7.38 3.54 -7.15
CA MET A 151 -7.16 4.28 -5.92
C MET A 151 -7.92 5.60 -6.00
N THR A 152 -8.94 5.78 -5.18
CA THR A 152 -9.62 7.06 -5.03
C THR A 152 -8.72 8.01 -4.22
N LEU A 153 -8.68 9.29 -4.60
CA LEU A 153 -7.73 10.27 -4.04
C LEU A 153 -8.37 11.19 -2.98
N ALA A 154 -9.60 10.91 -2.57
CA ALA A 154 -10.20 11.59 -1.44
C ALA A 154 -9.91 10.83 -0.15
N PRO A 155 -9.54 11.51 0.94
CA PRO A 155 -9.48 10.87 2.24
C PRO A 155 -10.88 10.42 2.63
N ALA A 156 -11.04 9.13 2.90
CA ALA A 156 -12.23 8.65 3.60
C ALA A 156 -12.29 9.35 4.97
N ALA A 157 -13.48 9.67 5.41
CA ALA A 157 -13.69 10.15 6.78
C ALA A 157 -13.04 9.14 7.74
N GLN A 158 -12.38 9.63 8.79
CA GLN A 158 -11.72 8.77 9.77
C GLN A 158 -12.68 7.64 10.21
N GLY A 159 -12.50 6.48 9.63
CA GLY A 159 -13.31 5.32 9.86
C GLY A 159 -12.47 4.20 10.46
N ASN A 160 -12.97 3.60 11.55
CA ASN A 160 -12.42 2.37 12.12
C ASN A 160 -12.90 1.14 11.34
N THR A 161 -13.27 1.30 10.08
CA THR A 161 -13.79 0.22 9.25
C THR A 161 -12.69 -0.37 8.35
N VAL A 162 -12.95 -1.55 7.83
CA VAL A 162 -12.03 -2.25 6.94
C VAL A 162 -11.96 -1.48 5.61
N ASN A 163 -10.75 -1.32 5.07
CA ASN A 163 -10.42 -0.61 3.84
C ASN A 163 -10.72 0.90 3.83
N ASP A 164 -10.94 1.51 4.99
CA ASP A 164 -11.03 2.96 5.07
C ASP A 164 -9.64 3.59 5.16
N GLY A 165 -9.46 4.72 4.49
CA GLY A 165 -8.26 5.53 4.61
C GLY A 165 -8.22 6.33 5.93
N ALA A 166 -7.10 7.00 6.17
CA ALA A 166 -6.94 7.90 7.32
C ALA A 166 -6.06 9.09 6.96
N GLU A 167 -6.44 10.26 7.44
CA GLU A 167 -5.69 11.50 7.26
C GLU A 167 -4.82 11.79 8.50
N MET A 168 -3.59 12.24 8.26
CA MET A 168 -2.62 12.64 9.27
C MET A 168 -1.92 13.93 8.82
N ALA A 169 -1.25 14.63 9.74
CA ALA A 169 -0.47 15.83 9.41
C ALA A 169 0.64 15.56 8.36
N ALA A 170 1.26 14.38 8.40
CA ALA A 170 2.33 13.97 7.49
C ALA A 170 1.82 13.50 6.11
N GLY A 171 0.58 13.05 5.99
CA GLY A 171 -0.01 12.52 4.77
C GLY A 171 -1.30 11.76 5.00
N THR A 172 -1.71 10.98 4.02
CA THR A 172 -2.98 10.25 4.05
C THR A 172 -2.76 8.80 3.67
N ILE A 173 -3.39 7.86 4.38
CA ILE A 173 -3.52 6.47 3.93
C ILE A 173 -4.73 6.39 2.99
N LEU A 174 -4.50 5.86 1.81
CA LEU A 174 -5.52 5.66 0.79
C LEU A 174 -5.67 4.17 0.48
N PRO A 175 -6.90 3.66 0.31
CA PRO A 175 -7.12 2.32 -0.18
C PRO A 175 -6.76 2.22 -1.66
N ARG A 176 -5.91 1.27 -2.02
CA ARG A 176 -5.69 0.88 -3.41
C ARG A 176 -6.30 -0.49 -3.63
N ARG A 177 -7.26 -0.55 -4.53
CA ARG A 177 -7.94 -1.78 -4.94
C ARG A 177 -7.25 -2.35 -6.17
N LEU A 178 -6.94 -3.63 -6.15
CA LEU A 178 -6.42 -4.40 -7.28
C LEU A 178 -7.45 -5.46 -7.65
N VAL A 179 -7.91 -5.42 -8.89
CA VAL A 179 -8.87 -6.38 -9.43
C VAL A 179 -8.16 -7.30 -10.43
N VAL A 180 -8.18 -8.59 -10.16
CA VAL A 180 -7.69 -9.63 -11.07
C VAL A 180 -8.81 -10.63 -11.32
N ARG A 181 -8.64 -11.53 -12.32
CA ARG A 181 -9.64 -12.57 -12.59
C ARG A 181 -9.97 -13.37 -11.33
N GLY A 182 -11.21 -13.21 -10.86
CA GLY A 182 -11.76 -14.03 -9.77
C GLY A 182 -11.50 -13.53 -8.35
N GLY A 183 -10.93 -12.33 -8.18
CA GLY A 183 -10.69 -11.78 -6.84
C GLY A 183 -10.43 -10.28 -6.82
N GLU A 184 -10.50 -9.75 -5.62
CA GLU A 184 -10.17 -8.35 -5.32
C GLU A 184 -9.23 -8.29 -4.12
N ALA A 185 -8.18 -7.50 -4.24
CA ALA A 185 -7.29 -7.17 -3.14
C ALA A 185 -7.38 -5.68 -2.84
N THR A 186 -7.44 -5.32 -1.56
CA THR A 186 -7.31 -3.93 -1.16
C THR A 186 -6.13 -3.80 -0.20
N PHE A 187 -5.26 -2.84 -0.47
CA PHE A 187 -4.07 -2.59 0.31
C PHE A 187 -3.85 -1.10 0.55
N PRO A 188 -3.18 -0.73 1.66
CA PRO A 188 -2.95 0.66 2.01
C PRO A 188 -1.82 1.26 1.17
N VAL A 189 -2.00 2.53 0.76
CA VAL A 189 -0.96 3.35 0.15
C VAL A 189 -0.87 4.66 0.91
N PHE A 190 0.32 5.06 1.33
CA PHE A 190 0.56 6.34 1.95
C PHE A 190 0.88 7.41 0.89
N ALA A 191 0.10 8.48 0.89
CA ALA A 191 0.33 9.69 0.10
C ALA A 191 0.80 10.81 1.03
N GLY A 192 2.09 11.08 1.04
CA GLY A 192 2.75 12.04 1.93
C GLY A 192 3.19 13.30 1.20
N LYS A 193 3.54 14.33 1.98
CA LYS A 193 4.10 15.58 1.47
C LYS A 193 5.59 15.45 1.15
N ASP A 194 6.29 14.60 1.87
CA ASP A 194 7.70 14.26 1.66
C ASP A 194 7.79 12.96 0.87
N VAL A 195 8.36 13.03 -0.33
CA VAL A 195 8.43 11.90 -1.27
C VAL A 195 9.35 10.79 -0.75
N GLU A 196 10.43 11.12 -0.05
CA GLU A 196 11.36 10.11 0.49
C GLU A 196 10.69 9.32 1.62
N VAL A 197 10.01 10.04 2.53
CA VAL A 197 9.23 9.42 3.61
C VAL A 197 8.08 8.59 3.06
N GLN A 198 7.36 9.13 2.07
CA GLN A 198 6.29 8.39 1.37
C GLN A 198 6.79 7.06 0.80
N ASN A 199 7.93 7.09 0.11
CA ASN A 199 8.50 5.89 -0.52
C ASN A 199 8.93 4.85 0.53
N LYS A 200 9.52 5.30 1.66
CA LYS A 200 9.86 4.41 2.77
C LYS A 200 8.62 3.74 3.34
N ILE A 201 7.57 4.52 3.67
CA ILE A 201 6.34 3.98 4.24
C ILE A 201 5.70 2.97 3.28
N ASN A 202 5.59 3.32 2.00
CA ASN A 202 4.98 2.43 1.02
C ASN A 202 5.79 1.14 0.83
N LYS A 203 7.12 1.21 0.90
CA LYS A 203 7.98 0.03 0.87
C LYS A 203 7.73 -0.88 2.08
N GLU A 204 7.64 -0.35 3.30
CA GLU A 204 7.33 -1.14 4.49
C GLU A 204 5.94 -1.79 4.42
N LEU A 205 4.92 -1.04 3.97
CA LEU A 205 3.58 -1.57 3.77
C LEU A 205 3.54 -2.66 2.69
N GLN A 206 4.26 -2.49 1.60
CA GLN A 206 4.39 -3.48 0.53
C GLN A 206 5.08 -4.74 1.04
N THR A 207 6.23 -4.59 1.70
CA THR A 207 6.99 -5.72 2.28
C THR A 207 6.14 -6.52 3.25
N ALA A 208 5.42 -5.84 4.14
CA ALA A 208 4.56 -6.52 5.10
C ALA A 208 3.35 -7.22 4.45
N ASN A 209 2.89 -6.73 3.28
CA ASN A 209 1.73 -7.28 2.57
C ASN A 209 2.09 -8.33 1.50
N ALA A 210 3.35 -8.51 1.17
CA ALA A 210 3.79 -9.28 0.02
C ALA A 210 3.39 -10.77 0.12
N GLY A 211 3.55 -11.41 1.29
CA GLY A 211 3.04 -12.77 1.50
C GLY A 211 1.52 -12.91 1.32
N SER A 212 0.76 -11.85 1.61
CA SER A 212 -0.69 -11.80 1.38
C SER A 212 -0.99 -11.67 -0.11
N MET A 213 -0.25 -10.83 -0.82
CA MET A 213 -0.39 -10.63 -2.27
C MET A 213 -0.03 -11.90 -3.04
N LYS A 214 1.01 -12.63 -2.63
CA LYS A 214 1.35 -13.94 -3.19
C LYS A 214 0.18 -14.93 -3.11
N LYS A 215 -0.47 -15.03 -1.95
CA LYS A 215 -1.67 -15.87 -1.77
C LYS A 215 -2.85 -15.38 -2.62
N PHE A 216 -3.01 -14.07 -2.76
CA PHE A 216 -4.04 -13.48 -3.59
C PHE A 216 -3.86 -13.85 -5.07
N PHE A 217 -2.67 -13.66 -5.65
CA PHE A 217 -2.38 -14.04 -7.04
C PHE A 217 -2.51 -15.55 -7.28
N ALA A 218 -2.25 -16.37 -6.26
CA ALA A 218 -2.52 -17.81 -6.30
C ALA A 218 -4.03 -18.17 -6.18
N GLY A 219 -4.93 -17.18 -6.03
CA GLY A 219 -6.36 -17.38 -5.86
C GLY A 219 -6.77 -17.96 -4.50
N GLN A 220 -5.85 -17.97 -3.52
CA GLN A 220 -6.03 -18.61 -2.21
C GLN A 220 -6.62 -17.67 -1.16
N ALA A 221 -6.48 -16.36 -1.33
CA ALA A 221 -6.92 -15.36 -0.36
C ALA A 221 -7.40 -14.08 -1.07
N ASP A 222 -8.25 -13.33 -0.38
CA ASP A 222 -8.49 -11.91 -0.62
C ASP A 222 -7.67 -11.09 0.38
N THR A 223 -7.40 -9.82 0.10
CA THR A 223 -6.69 -8.96 1.02
C THR A 223 -7.50 -7.72 1.36
N ALA A 224 -7.32 -7.26 2.59
CA ALA A 224 -7.95 -6.07 3.13
C ALA A 224 -6.99 -5.41 4.13
N PHE A 225 -7.32 -4.22 4.59
CA PHE A 225 -6.58 -3.58 5.68
C PHE A 225 -7.50 -2.79 6.61
N LYS A 226 -7.00 -2.47 7.80
CA LYS A 226 -7.63 -1.55 8.74
C LYS A 226 -6.58 -0.63 9.34
N VAL A 227 -6.86 0.67 9.38
CA VAL A 227 -6.03 1.62 10.12
C VAL A 227 -6.44 1.60 11.58
N MET A 228 -5.57 1.11 12.44
CA MET A 228 -5.81 0.98 13.88
C MET A 228 -5.51 2.28 14.62
N SER A 229 -4.47 3.01 14.16
CA SER A 229 -4.10 4.32 14.68
C SER A 229 -3.50 5.17 13.58
N ALA A 230 -3.90 6.44 13.52
CA ALA A 230 -3.36 7.45 12.61
C ALA A 230 -3.07 8.71 13.42
N LYS A 231 -1.96 8.69 14.16
CA LYS A 231 -1.50 9.79 15.00
C LYS A 231 -0.31 10.51 14.36
N GLU A 232 0.11 11.61 14.94
CA GLU A 232 1.22 12.41 14.43
C GLU A 232 2.54 11.64 14.32
N ASN A 233 2.81 10.72 15.25
CA ASN A 233 4.06 9.98 15.34
C ASN A 233 3.86 8.45 15.25
N LEU A 234 2.62 7.98 15.05
CA LEU A 234 2.29 6.56 14.97
C LEU A 234 1.19 6.30 13.95
N LEU A 235 1.55 5.60 12.91
CA LEU A 235 0.63 4.92 12.00
C LEU A 235 0.65 3.42 12.32
N SER A 236 -0.50 2.88 12.72
CA SER A 236 -0.67 1.44 13.00
C SER A 236 -1.65 0.88 11.99
N VAL A 237 -1.23 -0.08 11.17
CA VAL A 237 -2.05 -0.69 10.12
C VAL A 237 -2.11 -2.19 10.34
N GLN A 238 -3.31 -2.74 10.35
CA GLN A 238 -3.59 -4.16 10.27
C GLN A 238 -3.78 -4.56 8.81
N LEU A 239 -2.98 -5.48 8.31
CA LEU A 239 -3.15 -6.12 7.02
C LEU A 239 -3.89 -7.45 7.21
N ILE A 240 -4.89 -7.71 6.39
CA ILE A 240 -5.82 -8.83 6.54
C ILE A 240 -5.74 -9.69 5.28
N CYS A 241 -5.53 -10.99 5.45
CA CYS A 241 -5.41 -11.94 4.34
C CYS A 241 -6.20 -13.20 4.62
N GLY A 242 -7.10 -13.59 3.74
CA GLY A 242 -7.86 -14.84 3.85
C GLY A 242 -9.18 -14.80 3.11
N LYS A 243 -9.87 -15.94 3.05
CA LYS A 243 -11.27 -16.08 2.58
C LYS A 243 -12.20 -16.54 3.70
N THR A 244 -11.79 -17.58 4.41
CA THR A 244 -12.53 -18.16 5.54
C THR A 244 -11.77 -18.09 6.85
N ASN A 245 -10.46 -18.26 6.78
CA ASN A 245 -9.56 -18.11 7.92
C ASN A 245 -8.67 -16.91 7.64
N PHE A 246 -8.85 -15.85 8.42
CA PHE A 246 -8.08 -14.63 8.27
C PHE A 246 -6.79 -14.70 9.08
N VAL A 247 -5.71 -14.27 8.44
CA VAL A 247 -4.40 -14.04 9.06
C VAL A 247 -4.17 -12.54 9.04
N HIS A 248 -3.70 -12.01 10.14
CA HIS A 248 -3.40 -10.60 10.28
C HIS A 248 -1.89 -10.39 10.38
N ASN A 249 -1.42 -9.26 9.89
CA ASN A 249 -0.08 -8.75 10.08
C ASN A 249 -0.19 -7.28 10.50
N TYR A 250 0.60 -6.85 11.45
CA TYR A 250 0.50 -5.51 12.02
C TYR A 250 1.77 -4.72 11.74
N VAL A 251 1.61 -3.55 11.14
CA VAL A 251 2.71 -2.66 10.78
C VAL A 251 2.57 -1.37 11.56
N ASN A 252 3.61 -1.02 12.30
CA ASN A 252 3.67 0.21 13.07
C ASN A 252 4.81 1.06 12.54
N ILE A 253 4.49 2.26 12.06
CA ILE A 253 5.41 3.15 11.35
C ILE A 253 5.34 4.55 11.94
N ASN A 254 6.47 5.24 11.99
CA ASN A 254 6.50 6.67 12.24
C ASN A 254 6.18 7.41 10.92
N PRO A 255 5.02 8.10 10.81
CA PRO A 255 4.62 8.74 9.55
C PRO A 255 5.47 9.95 9.15
N LYS A 256 6.33 10.46 10.06
CA LYS A 256 7.26 11.56 9.78
C LYS A 256 8.61 11.10 9.21
N THR A 257 9.04 9.89 9.56
CA THR A 257 10.37 9.38 9.16
C THR A 257 10.31 8.17 8.25
N GLY A 258 9.16 7.48 8.20
CA GLY A 258 8.96 6.23 7.49
C GLY A 258 9.62 5.01 8.16
N GLU A 259 10.09 5.15 9.40
CA GLU A 259 10.75 4.07 10.13
C GLU A 259 9.75 3.19 10.86
N LEU A 260 10.01 1.87 10.86
CA LEU A 260 9.24 0.92 11.66
C LEU A 260 9.43 1.19 13.14
N ILE A 261 8.34 1.16 13.89
CA ILE A 261 8.33 1.30 15.35
C ILE A 261 8.22 -0.10 15.96
N LYS A 262 9.20 -0.46 16.78
CA LYS A 262 9.19 -1.70 17.56
C LYS A 262 8.53 -1.48 18.92
N LEU A 263 8.02 -2.53 19.55
CA LEU A 263 7.47 -2.43 20.89
C LEU A 263 8.51 -1.92 21.91
N SER A 264 9.79 -2.27 21.70
CA SER A 264 10.92 -1.78 22.52
C SER A 264 11.18 -0.27 22.40
N ASP A 265 10.68 0.39 21.36
CA ASP A 265 10.82 1.85 21.20
C ASP A 265 9.77 2.60 22.05
N ILE A 266 8.71 1.91 22.43
CA ILE A 266 7.60 2.44 23.23
C ILE A 266 7.72 2.03 24.69
N LEU A 267 8.02 0.75 24.96
CA LEU A 267 8.09 0.19 26.30
C LEU A 267 9.49 -0.29 26.65
N ASN A 268 9.85 -0.14 27.94
CA ASN A 268 11.04 -0.77 28.51
C ASN A 268 10.84 -2.30 28.58
N THR A 269 11.06 -2.99 27.46
CA THR A 269 10.86 -4.42 27.31
C THR A 269 11.85 -5.27 28.12
N GLN A 270 12.93 -4.64 28.63
CA GLN A 270 13.94 -5.29 29.46
C GLN A 270 13.61 -5.21 30.96
N ASP A 271 12.57 -4.45 31.35
CA ASP A 271 12.20 -4.35 32.77
C ASP A 271 11.52 -5.66 33.22
N LYS A 272 12.12 -6.29 34.22
CA LYS A 272 11.66 -7.57 34.77
C LYS A 272 10.23 -7.56 35.34
N ASP A 273 9.74 -6.36 35.71
CA ASP A 273 8.40 -6.22 36.30
C ASP A 273 7.32 -6.04 35.23
N LEU A 274 7.70 -5.82 33.95
CA LEU A 274 6.73 -5.59 32.86
C LEU A 274 5.88 -6.84 32.58
N LEU A 275 6.51 -7.99 32.34
CA LEU A 275 5.77 -9.24 32.04
C LEU A 275 4.84 -9.69 33.18
N PRO A 276 5.27 -9.67 34.46
CA PRO A 276 4.39 -9.93 35.58
C PRO A 276 3.17 -8.99 35.62
N LEU A 277 3.39 -7.68 35.39
CA LEU A 277 2.29 -6.72 35.37
C LEU A 277 1.32 -7.00 34.22
N LEU A 278 1.82 -7.25 33.02
CA LEU A 278 0.98 -7.59 31.86
C LEU A 278 0.13 -8.83 32.15
N ASN A 279 0.68 -9.88 32.77
CA ASN A 279 -0.09 -11.06 33.13
C ASN A 279 -1.17 -10.77 34.21
N VAL A 280 -0.91 -9.86 35.15
CA VAL A 280 -1.89 -9.43 36.13
C VAL A 280 -3.03 -8.64 35.48
N LEU A 281 -2.70 -7.71 34.57
CA LEU A 281 -3.65 -6.87 33.86
C LEU A 281 -4.40 -7.61 32.74
N ASN A 282 -3.85 -8.73 32.25
CA ASN A 282 -4.44 -9.47 31.15
C ASN A 282 -5.83 -10.00 31.48
N THR A 283 -6.83 -9.51 30.77
CA THR A 283 -8.22 -9.99 30.88
C THR A 283 -8.50 -11.23 30.05
N ASN A 284 -7.67 -11.49 29.01
CA ASN A 284 -7.77 -12.69 28.18
C ASN A 284 -7.13 -13.90 28.90
N LYS A 285 -7.95 -14.67 29.58
CA LYS A 285 -7.48 -15.84 30.38
C LYS A 285 -6.99 -17.01 29.54
N LYS A 286 -7.15 -16.97 28.22
CA LYS A 286 -6.58 -17.98 27.32
C LYS A 286 -5.08 -17.76 27.07
N VAL A 287 -4.58 -16.55 27.34
CA VAL A 287 -3.20 -16.15 27.06
C VAL A 287 -2.43 -15.98 28.36
N SER A 288 -1.31 -16.69 28.48
CA SER A 288 -0.25 -16.39 29.46
C SER A 288 0.92 -15.79 28.70
N ILE A 289 1.25 -14.52 28.97
CA ILE A 289 2.30 -13.80 28.27
C ILE A 289 3.65 -14.23 28.86
N LYS A 290 4.32 -15.18 28.19
CA LYS A 290 5.64 -15.70 28.59
C LYS A 290 6.79 -14.86 28.04
N ALA A 291 6.58 -14.24 26.89
CA ALA A 291 7.46 -13.29 26.21
C ALA A 291 6.62 -12.23 25.52
N LEU A 292 7.18 -11.06 25.30
CA LEU A 292 6.49 -10.03 24.50
C LEU A 292 6.41 -10.52 23.05
N PRO A 293 5.21 -10.48 22.44
CA PRO A 293 5.06 -10.85 21.04
C PRO A 293 5.65 -9.78 20.13
N ASP A 294 6.04 -10.18 18.93
CA ASP A 294 6.55 -9.26 17.91
C ASP A 294 5.40 -8.43 17.30
N GLU A 295 4.19 -9.00 17.29
CA GLU A 295 3.03 -8.35 16.72
C GLU A 295 2.20 -7.61 17.78
N TRP A 296 1.91 -6.35 17.48
CA TRP A 296 1.18 -5.46 18.36
C TRP A 296 0.61 -4.27 17.58
N TYR A 297 -0.38 -3.60 18.17
CA TYR A 297 -0.89 -2.33 17.66
C TYR A 297 -1.40 -1.44 18.79
N ILE A 298 -1.64 -0.18 18.48
CA ILE A 298 -2.30 0.76 19.36
C ILE A 298 -3.60 1.22 18.73
N GLU A 299 -4.68 1.19 19.53
CA GLU A 299 -5.96 1.76 19.17
C GLU A 299 -6.45 2.64 20.33
N GLY A 300 -6.63 3.94 20.05
CA GLY A 300 -6.96 4.91 21.09
C GLY A 300 -5.87 5.01 22.17
N ARG A 301 -6.21 4.62 23.40
CA ARG A 301 -5.30 4.59 24.57
C ARG A 301 -4.86 3.18 24.95
N ASN A 302 -5.16 2.20 24.16
CA ASN A 302 -4.86 0.82 24.48
C ASN A 302 -3.75 0.27 23.59
N LEU A 303 -2.83 -0.45 24.21
CA LEU A 303 -1.86 -1.33 23.55
C LEU A 303 -2.50 -2.72 23.45
N PHE A 304 -2.44 -3.29 22.26
CA PHE A 304 -2.88 -4.66 22.00
C PHE A 304 -1.68 -5.52 21.62
N LEU A 305 -1.50 -6.63 22.32
CA LEU A 305 -0.49 -7.64 22.06
C LEU A 305 -1.16 -8.85 21.43
N ILE A 306 -0.57 -9.36 20.33
CA ILE A 306 -1.08 -10.48 19.58
C ILE A 306 -0.26 -11.72 19.89
N SER A 307 -0.90 -12.77 20.38
CA SER A 307 -0.26 -14.04 20.69
C SER A 307 -0.90 -15.15 19.87
N ILE A 308 -0.10 -16.08 19.39
CA ILE A 308 -0.61 -17.28 18.71
C ILE A 308 -0.77 -18.41 19.74
N VAL A 309 -2.01 -18.84 19.94
CA VAL A 309 -2.36 -19.96 20.83
C VAL A 309 -3.11 -21.01 20.01
N ASP A 310 -2.61 -22.21 19.95
CA ASP A 310 -3.22 -23.32 19.19
C ASP A 310 -3.58 -22.93 17.74
N THR A 311 -2.66 -22.25 17.06
CA THR A 311 -2.79 -21.75 15.69
C THR A 311 -3.82 -20.61 15.50
N ARG A 312 -4.33 -20.03 16.58
CA ARG A 312 -5.28 -18.90 16.54
C ARG A 312 -4.65 -17.66 17.14
N GLU A 313 -5.01 -16.52 16.56
CA GLU A 313 -4.67 -15.23 17.14
C GLU A 313 -5.52 -14.97 18.38
N GLU A 314 -4.87 -14.67 19.48
CA GLU A 314 -5.48 -14.24 20.74
C GLU A 314 -4.96 -12.85 21.08
N ILE A 315 -5.85 -11.92 21.29
CA ILE A 315 -5.53 -10.51 21.50
C ILE A 315 -5.67 -10.17 22.98
N SER A 316 -4.65 -9.52 23.53
CA SER A 316 -4.63 -9.01 24.90
C SER A 316 -4.48 -7.50 24.90
N GLY A 317 -5.47 -6.79 25.43
CA GLY A 317 -5.52 -5.32 25.48
C GLY A 317 -5.10 -4.75 26.83
N PHE A 318 -4.34 -3.64 26.81
CA PHE A 318 -3.78 -2.99 28.00
C PHE A 318 -3.94 -1.48 27.89
N ASP A 319 -4.58 -0.84 28.88
CA ASP A 319 -4.59 0.62 28.98
C ASP A 319 -3.16 1.14 29.24
N LEU A 320 -2.69 2.03 28.36
CA LEU A 320 -1.36 2.63 28.46
C LEU A 320 -1.15 3.42 29.75
N GLY A 321 -2.22 3.92 30.36
CA GLY A 321 -2.15 4.56 31.68
C GLY A 321 -1.67 3.62 32.78
N ASN A 322 -2.02 2.33 32.71
CA ASN A 322 -1.53 1.31 33.63
C ASN A 322 -0.08 0.92 33.38
N LEU A 323 0.44 1.22 32.19
CA LEU A 323 1.81 0.92 31.76
C LEU A 323 2.74 2.13 31.84
N HIS A 324 2.30 3.27 32.35
CA HIS A 324 3.00 4.56 32.32
C HIS A 324 4.43 4.49 32.86
N LYS A 325 4.72 3.64 33.85
CA LYS A 325 6.04 3.41 34.44
C LYS A 325 7.04 2.82 33.44
N PHE A 326 6.55 2.07 32.44
CA PHE A 326 7.37 1.36 31.46
C PHE A 326 7.45 2.09 30.11
N ILE A 327 6.70 3.20 29.93
CA ILE A 327 6.71 3.97 28.68
C ILE A 327 8.03 4.72 28.55
N LEU A 328 8.81 4.41 27.50
CA LEU A 328 10.07 5.07 27.17
C LEU A 328 9.83 6.36 26.38
N ASN A 329 8.94 6.32 25.42
CA ASN A 329 8.71 7.42 24.50
C ASN A 329 7.21 7.79 24.43
N LYS A 330 6.84 8.83 25.17
CA LYS A 330 5.46 9.34 25.18
C LYS A 330 5.07 10.03 23.89
N GLN A 331 6.05 10.62 23.17
CA GLN A 331 5.79 11.36 21.94
C GLN A 331 5.26 10.46 20.82
N ILE A 332 5.62 9.17 20.82
CA ILE A 332 5.09 8.20 19.85
C ILE A 332 3.58 7.98 20.09
N LEU A 333 3.11 8.16 21.32
CA LEU A 333 1.74 7.88 21.74
C LEU A 333 0.80 9.08 21.60
N GLU A 334 1.36 10.27 21.45
CA GLU A 334 0.64 11.52 21.17
C GLU A 334 0.32 11.65 19.68
#